data_9359e13f6aba7a825783ed17198e1982
#
_entry.id   9359e13f6aba7a825783ed17198e1982
#
_cell.length_a   1.000
_cell.length_b   1.000
_cell.length_c   1.000
_cell.angle_alpha   90.00
_cell.angle_beta   90.00
_cell.angle_gamma   90.00
#
_symmetry.space_group_name_H-M   'P 1'
#
loop_
_entity.id
_entity.type
_entity.pdbx_description
1 polymer ?
#
loop_
_entity_poly.entity_id
_entity_poly.type
_entity_poly.pdbx_seq_one_letter_code
_entity_poly.pdbx_strand_id
1 'polypeptide(L)'
;MSAELRLIRPHGAAAAPYTADMADAPAYRIWPPVALGVPLLVGYGITALWGDPVALPAAPSRVVGTVLIVAFVLWNGWALWLMARARTALLPGEPTRTILVRGPFGVSRNPLYVGLVALYLGLSLMWPSFWALVLTPIGVAALWWGAIAPEERYLSAKFGQEYEAYRARVRRWL
;
A
#
# COMPACT_ATOMS: atom_id res chain seq x y z
N MET A 1 -24.91 -17.75 -1.57
CA MET A 1 -24.71 -16.99 -2.82
C MET A 1 -23.19 -16.75 -2.97
N SER A 2 -22.51 -17.65 -3.69
CA SER A 2 -21.06 -17.65 -3.82
C SER A 2 -20.63 -16.50 -4.74
N ALA A 3 -20.12 -15.43 -4.13
CA ALA A 3 -19.52 -14.34 -4.89
C ALA A 3 -18.22 -14.86 -5.51
N GLU A 4 -18.26 -15.29 -6.78
CA GLU A 4 -17.07 -15.68 -7.52
C GLU A 4 -16.03 -14.54 -7.49
N LEU A 5 -14.87 -14.85 -6.93
CA LEU A 5 -13.71 -13.98 -7.02
C LEU A 5 -13.31 -13.89 -8.52
N ARG A 6 -13.53 -12.75 -9.15
CA ARG A 6 -12.98 -12.52 -10.49
C ARG A 6 -11.46 -12.35 -10.35
N LEU A 7 -10.76 -13.40 -10.75
CA LEU A 7 -9.31 -13.49 -10.76
C LEU A 7 -8.83 -13.41 -12.21
N ILE A 8 -7.81 -12.61 -12.46
CA ILE A 8 -7.10 -12.57 -13.73
C ILE A 8 -5.82 -13.40 -13.55
N ARG A 9 -5.68 -14.45 -14.33
CA ARG A 9 -4.49 -15.34 -14.32
C ARG A 9 -3.66 -15.10 -15.56
N PRO A 10 -2.32 -15.19 -15.51
CA PRO A 10 -1.48 -15.07 -16.69
C PRO A 10 -1.79 -16.19 -17.69
N HIS A 11 -1.88 -15.83 -18.98
CA HIS A 11 -2.07 -16.80 -20.07
C HIS A 11 -0.86 -17.75 -20.14
N GLY A 12 -1.12 -19.07 -20.10
CA GLY A 12 -0.10 -20.10 -20.28
C GLY A 12 0.51 -20.70 -19.03
N ALA A 13 0.07 -20.33 -17.83
CA ALA A 13 0.51 -20.98 -16.59
C ALA A 13 -0.18 -22.35 -16.41
N ALA A 14 0.31 -23.39 -17.11
CA ALA A 14 0.21 -24.74 -16.58
C ALA A 14 0.87 -24.73 -15.19
N ALA A 15 0.26 -25.41 -14.22
CA ALA A 15 0.74 -25.45 -12.84
C ALA A 15 2.14 -26.11 -12.77
N ALA A 16 3.17 -25.32 -13.05
CA ALA A 16 4.54 -25.72 -12.76
C ALA A 16 4.72 -25.77 -11.23
N PRO A 17 5.43 -26.77 -10.70
CA PRO A 17 5.73 -26.82 -9.27
C PRO A 17 6.48 -25.53 -8.89
N TYR A 18 6.06 -24.94 -7.78
CA TYR A 18 6.62 -23.71 -7.22
C TYR A 18 8.10 -23.93 -6.86
N THR A 19 8.98 -23.69 -7.80
CA THR A 19 10.35 -23.26 -7.52
C THR A 19 10.30 -21.76 -7.45
N ALA A 20 10.52 -21.20 -6.26
CA ALA A 20 10.60 -19.76 -6.05
C ALA A 20 11.82 -19.23 -6.81
N ASP A 21 11.64 -18.95 -8.10
CA ASP A 21 12.61 -18.18 -8.85
C ASP A 21 12.48 -16.73 -8.35
N MET A 22 13.50 -16.30 -7.60
CA MET A 22 13.60 -14.91 -7.10
C MET A 22 13.53 -13.88 -8.24
N ALA A 23 13.68 -14.30 -9.49
CA ALA A 23 13.50 -13.49 -10.68
C ALA A 23 12.04 -13.17 -11.02
N ASP A 24 11.05 -13.93 -10.47
CA ASP A 24 9.62 -13.74 -10.72
C ASP A 24 8.92 -12.89 -9.63
N ALA A 25 9.62 -11.99 -8.98
CA ALA A 25 9.08 -11.11 -7.94
C ALA A 25 9.42 -9.64 -8.21
N PRO A 26 8.59 -8.67 -7.77
CA PRO A 26 8.91 -7.26 -7.93
C PRO A 26 10.17 -6.88 -7.14
N ALA A 27 11.14 -6.26 -7.81
CA ALA A 27 12.36 -5.76 -7.19
C ALA A 27 12.08 -4.40 -6.51
N TYR A 28 11.77 -4.40 -5.22
CA TYR A 28 11.61 -3.16 -4.45
C TYR A 28 12.95 -2.45 -4.28
N ARG A 29 12.98 -1.13 -4.49
CA ARG A 29 14.14 -0.27 -4.20
C ARG A 29 14.16 0.15 -2.74
N ILE A 30 12.97 0.36 -2.17
CA ILE A 30 12.76 0.71 -0.76
C ILE A 30 11.60 -0.14 -0.26
N TRP A 31 11.78 -0.79 0.88
CA TRP A 31 10.71 -1.53 1.53
C TRP A 31 9.60 -0.57 1.99
N PRO A 32 8.31 -0.84 1.68
CA PRO A 32 7.22 0.10 1.93
C PRO A 32 7.13 0.67 3.34
N PRO A 33 7.28 -0.14 4.42
CA PRO A 33 7.31 0.39 5.78
C PRO A 33 8.45 1.37 6.05
N VAL A 34 9.61 1.19 5.41
CA VAL A 34 10.75 2.11 5.55
C VAL A 34 10.49 3.42 4.83
N ALA A 35 9.89 3.38 3.63
CA ALA A 35 9.56 4.57 2.84
C ALA A 35 8.67 5.57 3.61
N LEU A 36 7.75 5.07 4.43
CA LEU A 36 6.86 5.88 5.26
C LEU A 36 7.38 6.04 6.70
N GLY A 37 7.95 4.99 7.29
CA GLY A 37 8.41 5.00 8.67
C GLY A 37 9.54 5.99 8.93
N VAL A 38 10.51 6.12 8.01
CA VAL A 38 11.63 7.07 8.18
C VAL A 38 11.13 8.51 8.21
N PRO A 39 10.35 9.04 7.24
CA PRO A 39 9.83 10.40 7.34
C PRO A 39 8.96 10.64 8.58
N LEU A 40 8.16 9.65 9.00
CA LEU A 40 7.36 9.73 10.22
C LEU A 40 8.23 9.94 11.46
N LEU A 41 9.26 9.10 11.63
CA LEU A 41 10.18 9.16 12.77
C LEU A 41 11.01 10.45 12.75
N VAL A 42 11.46 10.88 11.56
CA VAL A 42 12.16 12.17 11.41
C VAL A 42 11.25 13.32 11.83
N GLY A 43 9.97 13.33 11.40
CA GLY A 43 9.02 14.34 11.80
C GLY A 43 8.83 14.40 13.31
N TYR A 44 8.65 13.25 13.96
CA TYR A 44 8.57 13.19 15.44
C TYR A 44 9.88 13.63 16.11
N GLY A 45 11.04 13.27 15.54
CA GLY A 45 12.34 13.73 16.05
C GLY A 45 12.47 15.25 15.99
N ILE A 46 12.04 15.86 14.89
CA ILE A 46 12.04 17.33 14.74
C ILE A 46 11.11 17.96 15.78
N THR A 47 9.88 17.45 15.92
CA THR A 47 8.93 17.91 16.94
C THR A 47 9.53 17.82 18.35
N ALA A 48 10.21 16.72 18.68
CA ALA A 48 10.79 16.50 20.00
C ALA A 48 11.98 17.43 20.30
N LEU A 49 12.79 17.77 19.29
CA LEU A 49 14.00 18.56 19.46
C LEU A 49 13.75 20.08 19.36
N TRP A 50 12.86 20.51 18.49
CA TRP A 50 12.64 21.94 18.18
C TRP A 50 11.19 22.39 18.38
N GLY A 51 10.28 21.47 18.70
CA GLY A 51 8.85 21.76 18.81
C GLY A 51 8.16 21.90 17.45
N ASP A 52 6.85 22.08 17.50
CA ASP A 52 6.04 22.34 16.31
C ASP A 52 5.77 23.84 16.14
N PRO A 53 5.92 24.41 14.93
CA PRO A 53 5.65 25.84 14.66
C PRO A 53 4.16 26.17 14.75
N VAL A 54 3.30 25.17 14.58
CA VAL A 54 1.84 25.27 14.69
C VAL A 54 1.34 24.18 15.61
N ALA A 55 0.71 24.58 16.72
CA ALA A 55 0.08 23.64 17.65
C ALA A 55 -1.19 23.04 17.02
N LEU A 56 -1.18 21.75 16.76
CA LEU A 56 -2.38 21.04 16.31
C LEU A 56 -3.33 20.82 17.50
N PRO A 57 -4.63 21.09 17.36
CA PRO A 57 -5.59 20.89 18.44
C PRO A 57 -5.68 19.40 18.81
N ALA A 58 -5.26 19.05 20.04
CA ALA A 58 -5.02 17.67 20.45
C ALA A 58 -6.27 16.75 20.36
N ALA A 59 -7.44 17.23 20.84
CA ALA A 59 -8.65 16.40 20.87
C ALA A 59 -9.17 16.07 19.46
N PRO A 60 -9.43 17.02 18.55
CA PRO A 60 -9.87 16.70 17.20
C PRO A 60 -8.82 15.93 16.40
N SER A 61 -7.53 16.24 16.57
CA SER A 61 -6.45 15.49 15.89
C SER A 61 -6.46 14.02 16.29
N ARG A 62 -6.59 13.71 17.59
CA ARG A 62 -6.67 12.33 18.08
C ARG A 62 -7.90 11.59 17.54
N VAL A 63 -9.06 12.26 17.46
CA VAL A 63 -10.27 11.65 16.91
C VAL A 63 -10.04 11.29 15.45
N VAL A 64 -9.56 12.22 14.61
CA VAL A 64 -9.27 11.97 13.21
C VAL A 64 -8.18 10.90 13.06
N GLY A 65 -7.12 10.98 13.86
CA GLY A 65 -6.04 9.98 13.87
C GLY A 65 -6.56 8.58 14.18
N THR A 66 -7.42 8.44 15.19
CA THR A 66 -8.06 7.16 15.53
C THR A 66 -8.90 6.62 14.37
N VAL A 67 -9.72 7.47 13.74
CA VAL A 67 -10.56 7.08 12.59
C VAL A 67 -9.70 6.58 11.43
N LEU A 68 -8.58 7.26 11.11
CA LEU A 68 -7.67 6.84 10.05
C LEU A 68 -6.97 5.51 10.37
N ILE A 69 -6.57 5.28 11.63
CA ILE A 69 -5.97 4.01 12.06
C ILE A 69 -6.99 2.87 11.96
N VAL A 70 -8.22 3.09 12.40
CA VAL A 70 -9.30 2.09 12.28
C VAL A 70 -9.59 1.82 10.80
N ALA A 71 -9.67 2.86 9.96
CA ALA A 71 -9.86 2.72 8.52
C ALA A 71 -8.72 1.92 7.88
N PHE A 72 -7.46 2.17 8.26
CA PHE A 72 -6.30 1.36 7.84
C PHE A 72 -6.49 -0.12 8.19
N VAL A 73 -6.83 -0.42 9.46
CA VAL A 73 -6.98 -1.82 9.90
C VAL A 73 -8.07 -2.54 9.12
N LEU A 74 -9.23 -1.91 8.94
CA LEU A 74 -10.36 -2.50 8.21
C LEU A 74 -10.05 -2.65 6.72
N TRP A 75 -9.51 -1.61 6.10
CA TRP A 75 -9.18 -1.58 4.67
C TRP A 75 -8.08 -2.58 4.31
N ASN A 76 -6.94 -2.52 5.01
CA ASN A 76 -5.83 -3.43 4.74
C ASN A 76 -6.16 -4.86 5.18
N GLY A 77 -6.87 -5.04 6.29
CA GLY A 77 -7.37 -6.35 6.71
C GLY A 77 -8.25 -7.00 5.63
N TRP A 78 -9.17 -6.22 5.02
CA TRP A 78 -9.98 -6.71 3.90
C TRP A 78 -9.14 -7.03 2.66
N ALA A 79 -8.20 -6.16 2.28
CA ALA A 79 -7.31 -6.41 1.16
C ALA A 79 -6.46 -7.68 1.36
N LEU A 80 -5.83 -7.83 2.53
CA LEU A 80 -5.02 -9.00 2.88
C LEU A 80 -5.86 -10.29 2.92
N TRP A 81 -7.07 -10.22 3.44
CA TRP A 81 -7.98 -11.36 3.43
C TRP A 81 -8.34 -11.82 2.01
N LEU A 82 -8.59 -10.88 1.08
CA LEU A 82 -8.80 -11.22 -0.33
C LEU A 82 -7.56 -11.84 -0.97
N MET A 83 -6.36 -11.31 -0.69
CA MET A 83 -5.09 -11.85 -1.19
C MET A 83 -4.85 -13.27 -0.67
N ALA A 84 -5.08 -13.51 0.62
CA ALA A 84 -4.98 -14.83 1.23
C ALA A 84 -5.96 -15.84 0.59
N ARG A 85 -7.22 -15.44 0.37
CA ARG A 85 -8.21 -16.28 -0.32
C ARG A 85 -7.83 -16.62 -1.76
N ALA A 86 -7.22 -15.66 -2.45
CA ALA A 86 -6.77 -15.84 -3.83
C ALA A 86 -5.43 -16.59 -3.91
N ARG A 87 -4.80 -16.91 -2.77
CA ARG A 87 -3.46 -17.53 -2.67
C ARG A 87 -2.41 -16.78 -3.52
N THR A 88 -2.50 -15.46 -3.53
CA THR A 88 -1.51 -14.58 -4.17
C THR A 88 -0.56 -13.99 -3.14
N ALA A 89 0.51 -13.31 -3.60
CA ALA A 89 1.54 -12.72 -2.75
C ALA A 89 0.93 -11.86 -1.62
N LEU A 90 1.33 -12.12 -0.39
CA LEU A 90 0.93 -11.34 0.80
C LEU A 90 2.02 -10.37 1.22
N LEU A 91 3.28 -10.73 1.01
CA LEU A 91 4.42 -9.92 1.40
C LEU A 91 5.03 -9.22 0.18
N PRO A 92 5.57 -8.02 0.38
CA PRO A 92 6.35 -7.33 -0.65
C PRO A 92 7.54 -8.21 -1.10
N GLY A 93 7.72 -8.36 -2.43
CA GLY A 93 8.79 -9.18 -2.99
C GLY A 93 8.42 -10.64 -3.24
N GLU A 94 7.17 -11.06 -2.96
CA GLU A 94 6.68 -12.38 -3.36
C GLU A 94 6.08 -12.37 -4.77
N PRO A 95 6.11 -13.52 -5.50
CA PRO A 95 5.52 -13.62 -6.84
C PRO A 95 4.01 -13.43 -6.82
N THR A 96 3.50 -12.45 -7.56
CA THR A 96 2.06 -12.29 -7.76
C THR A 96 1.52 -13.37 -8.70
N ARG A 97 0.53 -14.14 -8.25
CA ARG A 97 -0.06 -15.24 -9.02
C ARG A 97 -1.31 -14.85 -9.80
N THR A 98 -1.99 -13.80 -9.36
CA THR A 98 -3.26 -13.35 -9.95
C THR A 98 -3.52 -11.90 -9.61
N ILE A 99 -4.19 -11.18 -10.51
CA ILE A 99 -4.63 -9.80 -10.27
C ILE A 99 -6.01 -9.85 -9.63
N LEU A 100 -6.14 -9.21 -8.48
CA LEU A 100 -7.42 -8.98 -7.82
C LEU A 100 -8.07 -7.71 -8.38
N VAL A 101 -9.39 -7.78 -8.66
CA VAL A 101 -10.13 -6.67 -9.28
C VAL A 101 -11.40 -6.31 -8.49
N ARG A 102 -11.53 -6.80 -7.25
CA ARG A 102 -12.71 -6.59 -6.39
C ARG A 102 -12.33 -6.05 -5.02
N GLY A 103 -13.35 -5.53 -4.30
CA GLY A 103 -13.14 -4.94 -2.99
C GLY A 103 -12.18 -3.75 -3.07
N PRO A 104 -11.21 -3.62 -2.17
CA PRO A 104 -10.22 -2.54 -2.20
C PRO A 104 -9.46 -2.45 -3.54
N PHE A 105 -9.21 -3.57 -4.23
CA PHE A 105 -8.55 -3.62 -5.54
C PHE A 105 -9.43 -3.16 -6.69
N GLY A 106 -10.74 -3.05 -6.50
CA GLY A 106 -11.66 -2.41 -7.45
C GLY A 106 -11.70 -0.89 -7.33
N VAL A 107 -11.23 -0.34 -6.22
CA VAL A 107 -11.21 1.10 -5.92
C VAL A 107 -9.83 1.69 -6.21
N SER A 108 -8.79 1.00 -5.77
CA SER A 108 -7.38 1.40 -5.95
C SER A 108 -6.56 0.22 -6.47
N ARG A 109 -5.58 0.51 -7.34
CA ARG A 109 -4.60 -0.52 -7.76
C ARG A 109 -3.59 -0.84 -6.68
N ASN A 110 -3.44 0.06 -5.71
CA ASN A 110 -2.46 -0.01 -4.63
C ASN A 110 -3.13 0.10 -3.24
N PRO A 111 -4.15 -0.74 -2.93
CA PRO A 111 -4.96 -0.54 -1.73
C PRO A 111 -4.16 -0.66 -0.44
N LEU A 112 -3.16 -1.54 -0.37
CA LEU A 112 -2.30 -1.67 0.81
C LEU A 112 -1.50 -0.39 1.07
N TYR A 113 -1.02 0.27 0.02
CA TYR A 113 -0.26 1.52 0.14
C TYR A 113 -1.15 2.70 0.50
N VAL A 114 -2.40 2.74 0.00
CA VAL A 114 -3.42 3.71 0.45
C VAL A 114 -3.62 3.59 1.96
N GLY A 115 -3.78 2.38 2.45
CA GLY A 115 -3.92 2.14 3.89
C GLY A 115 -2.66 2.54 4.68
N LEU A 116 -1.46 2.24 4.18
CA LEU A 116 -0.22 2.67 4.84
C LEU A 116 -0.09 4.19 4.94
N VAL A 117 -0.54 4.94 3.92
CA VAL A 117 -0.60 6.41 3.98
C VAL A 117 -1.64 6.86 5.01
N ALA A 118 -2.80 6.20 5.07
CA ALA A 118 -3.81 6.48 6.10
C ALA A 118 -3.27 6.21 7.52
N LEU A 119 -2.51 5.11 7.70
CA LEU A 119 -1.82 4.82 8.96
C LEU A 119 -0.80 5.91 9.32
N TYR A 120 0.03 6.34 8.37
CA TYR A 120 0.99 7.41 8.55
C TYR A 120 0.32 8.70 9.06
N LEU A 121 -0.72 9.15 8.34
CA LEU A 121 -1.50 10.32 8.72
C LEU A 121 -2.20 10.13 10.07
N GLY A 122 -2.75 8.93 10.30
CA GLY A 122 -3.38 8.55 11.55
C GLY A 122 -2.44 8.67 12.74
N LEU A 123 -1.23 8.14 12.62
CA LEU A 123 -0.19 8.25 13.66
C LEU A 123 0.23 9.70 13.87
N SER A 124 0.49 10.46 12.79
CA SER A 124 0.88 11.87 12.86
C SER A 124 -0.16 12.75 13.56
N LEU A 125 -1.43 12.34 13.56
CA LEU A 125 -2.53 13.04 14.24
C LEU A 125 -2.83 12.46 15.63
N MET A 126 -2.62 11.15 15.85
CA MET A 126 -2.82 10.52 17.16
C MET A 126 -1.85 11.10 18.21
N TRP A 127 -0.61 11.25 17.82
CA TRP A 127 0.42 12.00 18.53
C TRP A 127 0.74 13.24 17.71
N PRO A 128 0.01 14.37 17.90
CA PRO A 128 0.05 15.49 16.98
C PRO A 128 1.47 15.98 16.73
N SER A 129 1.90 15.91 15.46
CA SER A 129 3.18 16.42 15.00
C SER A 129 3.01 17.12 13.66
N PHE A 130 3.21 18.43 13.64
CA PHE A 130 3.20 19.23 12.42
C PHE A 130 4.24 18.74 11.41
N TRP A 131 5.45 18.45 11.87
CA TRP A 131 6.54 18.02 11.01
C TRP A 131 6.30 16.65 10.39
N ALA A 132 5.70 15.70 11.13
CA ALA A 132 5.31 14.42 10.56
C ALA A 132 4.29 14.62 9.43
N LEU A 133 3.30 15.51 9.59
CA LEU A 133 2.35 15.82 8.52
C LEU A 133 3.02 16.47 7.29
N VAL A 134 3.92 17.42 7.50
CA VAL A 134 4.66 18.10 6.43
C VAL A 134 5.55 17.14 5.64
N LEU A 135 6.09 16.12 6.28
CA LEU A 135 6.94 15.12 5.63
C LEU A 135 6.14 14.02 4.90
N THR A 136 4.79 14.00 4.99
CA THR A 136 3.95 13.04 4.26
C THR A 136 4.23 12.98 2.75
N PRO A 137 4.35 14.09 2.00
CA PRO A 137 4.65 14.05 0.57
C PRO A 137 5.97 13.36 0.25
N ILE A 138 6.99 13.53 1.11
CA ILE A 138 8.31 12.86 0.96
C ILE A 138 8.14 11.35 1.12
N GLY A 139 7.40 10.92 2.14
CA GLY A 139 7.10 9.51 2.36
C GLY A 139 6.31 8.88 1.19
N VAL A 140 5.29 9.59 0.69
CA VAL A 140 4.50 9.14 -0.47
C VAL A 140 5.35 9.08 -1.74
N ALA A 141 6.24 10.05 -1.98
CA ALA A 141 7.17 10.04 -3.11
C ALA A 141 8.16 8.87 -3.02
N ALA A 142 8.73 8.63 -1.83
CA ALA A 142 9.62 7.50 -1.58
C ALA A 142 8.89 6.16 -1.78
N LEU A 143 7.65 6.03 -1.32
CA LEU A 143 6.80 4.87 -1.51
C LEU A 143 6.50 4.63 -3.00
N TRP A 144 6.14 5.70 -3.74
CA TRP A 144 5.89 5.60 -5.17
C TRP A 144 7.12 5.14 -5.94
N TRP A 145 8.26 5.78 -5.73
CA TRP A 145 9.49 5.47 -6.44
C TRP A 145 10.10 4.14 -6.01
N GLY A 146 10.04 3.85 -4.71
CA GLY A 146 10.70 2.69 -4.09
C GLY A 146 9.92 1.39 -4.23
N ALA A 147 8.60 1.46 -4.22
CA ALA A 147 7.74 0.28 -4.19
C ALA A 147 6.72 0.26 -5.35
N ILE A 148 5.85 1.27 -5.48
CA ILE A 148 4.72 1.21 -6.40
C ILE A 148 5.17 1.14 -7.86
N ALA A 149 6.11 1.99 -8.29
CA ALA A 149 6.55 2.02 -9.67
C ALA A 149 7.31 0.74 -10.12
N PRO A 150 8.16 0.12 -9.29
CA PRO A 150 8.69 -1.22 -9.57
C PRO A 150 7.62 -2.30 -9.66
N GLU A 151 6.65 -2.31 -8.74
CA GLU A 151 5.56 -3.29 -8.73
C GLU A 151 4.65 -3.16 -9.95
N GLU A 152 4.23 -1.95 -10.32
CA GLU A 152 3.43 -1.72 -11.53
C GLU A 152 4.17 -2.18 -12.81
N ARG A 153 5.49 -1.99 -12.90
CA ARG A 153 6.29 -2.49 -14.04
C ARG A 153 6.33 -4.00 -14.09
N TYR A 154 6.55 -4.64 -12.94
CA TYR A 154 6.52 -6.10 -12.82
C TYR A 154 5.16 -6.66 -13.23
N LEU A 155 4.04 -6.07 -12.75
CA LEU A 155 2.70 -6.51 -13.10
C LEU A 155 2.39 -6.32 -14.59
N SER A 156 2.80 -5.19 -15.19
CA SER A 156 2.67 -4.97 -16.65
C SER A 156 3.46 -5.99 -17.44
N ALA A 157 4.68 -6.31 -17.03
CA ALA A 157 5.51 -7.31 -17.72
C ALA A 157 4.93 -8.73 -17.59
N LYS A 158 4.41 -9.09 -16.41
CA LYS A 158 3.90 -10.43 -16.11
C LYS A 158 2.53 -10.71 -16.70
N PHE A 159 1.61 -9.75 -16.63
CA PHE A 159 0.21 -9.92 -17.02
C PHE A 159 -0.18 -9.21 -18.33
N GLY A 160 0.71 -8.39 -18.89
CA GLY A 160 0.52 -7.75 -20.19
C GLY A 160 -0.82 -7.02 -20.34
N GLN A 161 -1.56 -7.37 -21.40
CA GLN A 161 -2.85 -6.73 -21.74
C GLN A 161 -3.89 -6.81 -20.61
N GLU A 162 -3.87 -7.87 -19.81
CA GLU A 162 -4.82 -8.04 -18.71
C GLU A 162 -4.59 -6.99 -17.61
N TYR A 163 -3.33 -6.70 -17.29
CA TYR A 163 -2.99 -5.63 -16.34
C TYR A 163 -3.31 -4.24 -16.94
N GLU A 164 -3.04 -4.01 -18.23
CA GLU A 164 -3.38 -2.74 -18.87
C GLU A 164 -4.90 -2.50 -18.91
N ALA A 165 -5.70 -3.53 -19.15
CA ALA A 165 -7.16 -3.44 -19.08
C ALA A 165 -7.67 -3.15 -17.64
N TYR A 166 -7.01 -3.70 -16.62
CA TYR A 166 -7.28 -3.37 -15.22
C TYR A 166 -6.89 -1.92 -14.91
N ARG A 167 -5.71 -1.50 -15.34
CA ARG A 167 -5.15 -0.15 -15.18
C ARG A 167 -6.02 0.94 -15.83
N ALA A 168 -6.68 0.63 -16.95
CA ALA A 168 -7.60 1.55 -17.61
C ALA A 168 -8.90 1.80 -16.82
N ARG A 169 -9.29 0.89 -15.93
CA ARG A 169 -10.55 0.95 -15.17
C ARG A 169 -10.39 1.38 -13.72
N VAL A 170 -9.24 1.12 -13.12
CA VAL A 170 -9.00 1.35 -11.70
C VAL A 170 -7.86 2.36 -11.54
N ARG A 171 -8.08 3.36 -10.70
CA ARG A 171 -7.07 4.41 -10.42
C ARG A 171 -5.89 3.85 -9.62
N ARG A 172 -4.76 4.56 -9.67
CA ARG A 172 -3.57 4.19 -8.88
C ARG A 172 -3.81 4.37 -7.39
N TRP A 173 -4.46 5.46 -7.02
CA TRP A 173 -4.81 5.80 -5.64
C TRP A 173 -6.33 5.65 -5.43
N LEU A 174 -7.04 6.70 -5.16
CA LEU A 174 -8.51 6.74 -4.96
C LEU A 174 -9.21 7.51 -6.08
#